data_71c39e2e22623ccb3c7f6e2868f0a4bd
#
_entry.id   71c39e2e22623ccb3c7f6e2868f0a4bd
#
_cell.length_a   1.000
_cell.length_b   1.000
_cell.length_c   1.000
_cell.angle_alpha   90.00
_cell.angle_beta   90.00
_cell.angle_gamma   90.00
#
_symmetry.space_group_name_H-M   'P 1'
#
loop_
_entity.id
_entity.type
_entity.pdbx_description
1 polymer ?
#
loop_
_entity_poly.entity_id
_entity_poly.type
_entity_poly.pdbx_seq_one_letter_code
_entity_poly.pdbx_strand_id
1 'polypeptide(L)'
;MAGEGGIFTPGRRIVVKRIGIVVGAGIILVIALFGWWIFSRPERGTTGSVSTNFRWLGPNDKIVVDGFDDPKVQGVACHLSRAQTGGVKGAMGVAEDTSDASIACRQIGPIKIVGELKDGERVFDEHRSLVFKTLQVVRFFDRERNVLVYVSYSDRVIAGSPQNSISTVPIMGWPAP
;
A
#
# COMPACT_ATOMS: atom_id res chain seq x y z
N MET A 1 65.25 -6.81 46.68
CA MET A 1 64.35 -5.83 46.06
C MET A 1 64.01 -6.35 44.67
N ALA A 2 62.82 -6.95 44.54
CA ALA A 2 62.39 -7.57 43.32
C ALA A 2 61.48 -6.61 42.56
N GLY A 3 61.85 -6.34 41.29
CA GLY A 3 61.05 -5.54 40.38
C GLY A 3 60.09 -6.45 39.58
N GLU A 4 58.81 -6.28 39.77
CA GLU A 4 57.77 -6.95 38.97
C GLU A 4 57.65 -6.32 37.60
N GLY A 5 58.10 -7.05 36.58
CA GLY A 5 57.89 -6.70 35.17
C GLY A 5 56.47 -7.10 34.72
N GLY A 6 55.58 -6.13 34.57
CA GLY A 6 54.26 -6.34 33.99
C GLY A 6 54.32 -6.79 32.55
N ILE A 7 53.85 -7.98 32.23
CA ILE A 7 53.72 -8.51 30.87
C ILE A 7 52.59 -7.83 30.15
N PHE A 8 52.94 -6.92 29.27
CA PHE A 8 51.99 -6.22 28.41
C PHE A 8 51.63 -7.10 27.20
N THR A 9 50.46 -7.70 27.15
CA THR A 9 50.00 -8.54 26.03
C THR A 9 49.29 -7.71 24.96
N PRO A 10 49.97 -7.42 23.81
CA PRO A 10 49.38 -6.56 22.73
C PRO A 10 48.30 -7.22 21.88
N GLY A 11 48.09 -8.56 22.02
CA GLY A 11 47.18 -9.27 21.14
C GLY A 11 45.68 -9.00 21.36
N ARG A 12 45.28 -8.62 22.57
CA ARG A 12 43.85 -8.46 22.93
C ARG A 12 43.16 -7.28 22.25
N ARG A 13 43.87 -6.19 21.97
CA ARG A 13 43.31 -4.97 21.34
C ARG A 13 43.03 -5.16 19.84
N ILE A 14 43.81 -5.99 19.14
CA ILE A 14 43.66 -6.26 17.70
C ILE A 14 42.42 -7.13 17.45
N VAL A 15 42.18 -8.13 18.30
CA VAL A 15 41.03 -9.05 18.21
C VAL A 15 39.73 -8.28 18.43
N VAL A 16 39.64 -7.41 19.44
CA VAL A 16 38.46 -6.60 19.74
C VAL A 16 38.14 -5.61 18.61
N LYS A 17 39.16 -4.97 17.99
CA LYS A 17 38.94 -4.10 16.82
C LYS A 17 38.41 -4.88 15.61
N ARG A 18 38.93 -6.05 15.32
CA ARG A 18 38.48 -6.88 14.20
C ARG A 18 37.04 -7.38 14.41
N ILE A 19 36.68 -7.79 15.62
CA ILE A 19 35.31 -8.17 15.97
C ILE A 19 34.34 -6.99 15.81
N GLY A 20 34.71 -5.78 16.26
CA GLY A 20 33.90 -4.57 16.11
C GLY A 20 33.64 -4.19 14.64
N ILE A 21 34.62 -4.36 13.76
CA ILE A 21 34.50 -4.10 12.32
C ILE A 21 33.57 -5.12 11.66
N VAL A 22 33.69 -6.41 11.99
CA VAL A 22 32.84 -7.48 11.43
C VAL A 22 31.39 -7.32 11.89
N VAL A 23 31.17 -7.02 13.16
CA VAL A 23 29.81 -6.75 13.70
C VAL A 23 29.21 -5.50 13.06
N GLY A 24 29.98 -4.40 12.91
CA GLY A 24 29.52 -3.18 12.25
C GLY A 24 29.14 -3.41 10.77
N ALA A 25 29.96 -4.14 10.03
CA ALA A 25 29.67 -4.51 8.63
C ALA A 25 28.42 -5.40 8.52
N GLY A 26 28.24 -6.33 9.45
CA GLY A 26 27.05 -7.18 9.51
C GLY A 26 25.75 -6.38 9.73
N ILE A 27 25.78 -5.40 10.64
CA ILE A 27 24.63 -4.53 10.92
C ILE A 27 24.30 -3.69 9.69
N ILE A 28 25.29 -3.09 9.01
CA ILE A 28 25.09 -2.30 7.80
C ILE A 28 24.50 -3.16 6.70
N LEU A 29 24.97 -4.38 6.50
CA LEU A 29 24.45 -5.32 5.52
C LEU A 29 22.97 -5.67 5.81
N VAL A 30 22.62 -5.94 7.06
CA VAL A 30 21.23 -6.23 7.46
C VAL A 30 20.33 -5.04 7.20
N ILE A 31 20.77 -3.80 7.53
CA ILE A 31 20.01 -2.59 7.28
C ILE A 31 19.84 -2.38 5.76
N ALA A 32 20.87 -2.61 4.97
CA ALA A 32 20.81 -2.49 3.52
C ALA A 32 19.88 -3.51 2.88
N LEU A 33 19.95 -4.78 3.31
CA LEU A 33 19.05 -5.85 2.84
C LEU A 33 17.59 -5.60 3.26
N PHE A 34 17.36 -5.13 4.48
CA PHE A 34 16.04 -4.78 4.97
C PHE A 34 15.46 -3.57 4.23
N GLY A 35 16.27 -2.56 3.98
CA GLY A 35 15.91 -1.42 3.15
C GLY A 35 15.56 -1.85 1.72
N TRP A 36 16.40 -2.68 1.11
CA TRP A 36 16.12 -3.21 -0.22
C TRP A 36 14.85 -4.06 -0.27
N TRP A 37 14.60 -4.91 0.73
CA TRP A 37 13.39 -5.72 0.82
C TRP A 37 12.11 -4.86 0.96
N ILE A 38 12.16 -3.76 1.73
CA ILE A 38 11.04 -2.81 1.83
C ILE A 38 10.78 -2.11 0.48
N PHE A 39 11.86 -1.68 -0.20
CA PHE A 39 11.77 -0.98 -1.49
C PHE A 39 11.39 -1.89 -2.68
N SER A 40 11.69 -3.18 -2.58
CA SER A 40 11.46 -4.16 -3.67
C SER A 40 10.13 -4.90 -3.57
N ARG A 41 9.25 -4.52 -2.63
CA ARG A 41 7.92 -5.15 -2.56
C ARG A 41 7.10 -4.77 -3.79
N PRO A 42 6.69 -5.74 -4.64
CA PRO A 42 5.78 -5.46 -5.73
C PRO A 42 4.45 -4.98 -5.14
N GLU A 43 3.93 -3.87 -5.65
CA GLU A 43 2.60 -3.38 -5.31
C GLU A 43 1.58 -4.39 -5.87
N ARG A 44 0.93 -5.13 -4.98
CA ARG A 44 -0.09 -6.11 -5.38
C ARG A 44 -1.32 -5.38 -5.89
N GLY A 45 -1.80 -5.77 -7.08
CA GLY A 45 -3.02 -5.22 -7.68
C GLY A 45 -2.83 -3.92 -8.48
N THR A 46 -1.61 -3.39 -8.59
CA THR A 46 -1.37 -2.20 -9.40
C THR A 46 -1.47 -2.52 -10.88
N THR A 47 -2.45 -1.93 -11.55
CA THR A 47 -2.63 -2.00 -13.01
C THR A 47 -1.60 -1.12 -13.72
N GLY A 48 -1.22 0.02 -13.12
CA GLY A 48 -0.23 0.93 -13.66
C GLY A 48 0.02 2.14 -12.79
N SER A 49 1.05 2.91 -13.13
CA SER A 49 1.36 4.17 -12.45
C SER A 49 1.97 5.19 -13.41
N VAL A 50 1.74 6.47 -13.12
CA VAL A 50 2.30 7.60 -13.86
C VAL A 50 3.03 8.51 -12.88
N SER A 51 4.35 8.75 -13.13
CA SER A 51 5.14 9.71 -12.35
C SER A 51 4.67 11.14 -12.67
N THR A 52 4.51 11.96 -11.64
CA THR A 52 4.05 13.34 -11.78
C THR A 52 5.16 14.35 -11.48
N ASN A 53 5.75 14.30 -10.30
CA ASN A 53 6.79 15.23 -9.88
C ASN A 53 8.11 14.50 -9.59
N PHE A 54 9.21 15.09 -10.07
CA PHE A 54 10.55 14.59 -9.76
C PHE A 54 10.95 14.95 -8.33
N ARG A 55 11.49 13.97 -7.59
CA ARG A 55 12.07 14.13 -6.26
C ARG A 55 13.56 13.83 -6.29
N TRP A 56 14.37 14.74 -5.74
CA TRP A 56 15.85 14.60 -5.73
C TRP A 56 16.31 13.49 -4.78
N LEU A 57 15.52 13.18 -3.74
CA LEU A 57 15.78 12.10 -2.78
C LEU A 57 14.53 11.23 -2.64
N GLY A 58 14.67 9.96 -3.00
CA GLY A 58 13.61 8.95 -2.94
C GLY A 58 12.79 8.83 -4.23
N PRO A 59 11.71 8.04 -4.22
CA PRO A 59 10.85 7.85 -5.37
C PRO A 59 10.11 9.14 -5.75
N ASN A 60 9.74 9.28 -7.03
CA ASN A 60 8.93 10.40 -7.51
C ASN A 60 7.50 10.33 -6.98
N ASP A 61 6.82 11.49 -6.96
CA ASP A 61 5.36 11.52 -6.81
C ASP A 61 4.72 10.84 -8.02
N LYS A 62 3.67 10.06 -7.81
CA LYS A 62 3.00 9.31 -8.88
C LYS A 62 1.51 9.20 -8.63
N ILE A 63 0.75 8.98 -9.70
CA ILE A 63 -0.61 8.48 -9.64
C ILE A 63 -0.54 6.98 -9.87
N VAL A 64 -1.18 6.22 -9.00
CA VAL A 64 -1.24 4.76 -9.06
C VAL A 64 -2.67 4.36 -9.38
N VAL A 65 -2.83 3.36 -10.25
CA VAL A 65 -4.11 2.75 -10.58
C VAL A 65 -4.07 1.31 -10.13
N ASP A 66 -4.88 0.98 -9.14
CA ASP A 66 -5.04 -0.37 -8.62
C ASP A 66 -6.30 -1.00 -9.21
N GLY A 67 -6.20 -2.24 -9.70
CA GLY A 67 -7.32 -3.04 -10.17
C GLY A 67 -7.74 -4.04 -9.10
N PHE A 68 -9.04 -4.20 -8.89
CA PHE A 68 -9.58 -5.22 -8.00
C PHE A 68 -10.93 -5.75 -8.48
N ASP A 69 -11.25 -6.96 -8.07
CA ASP A 69 -12.53 -7.63 -8.31
C ASP A 69 -13.35 -7.68 -7.04
N ASP A 70 -14.67 -7.63 -7.18
CA ASP A 70 -15.56 -7.85 -6.05
C ASP A 70 -15.56 -9.34 -5.68
N PRO A 71 -15.25 -9.72 -4.43
CA PRO A 71 -15.18 -11.13 -4.02
C PRO A 71 -16.51 -11.88 -4.12
N LYS A 72 -17.63 -11.17 -4.14
CA LYS A 72 -18.97 -11.76 -4.22
C LYS A 72 -19.72 -11.48 -5.51
N VAL A 73 -19.18 -10.63 -6.38
CA VAL A 73 -19.82 -10.27 -7.65
C VAL A 73 -18.87 -10.52 -8.80
N GLN A 74 -18.99 -11.68 -9.44
CA GLN A 74 -18.23 -12.00 -10.63
C GLN A 74 -18.75 -11.20 -11.82
N GLY A 75 -17.87 -10.87 -12.77
CA GLY A 75 -18.22 -10.11 -13.98
C GLY A 75 -18.21 -8.58 -13.78
N VAL A 76 -17.65 -8.10 -12.68
CA VAL A 76 -17.35 -6.68 -12.43
C VAL A 76 -15.87 -6.50 -12.18
N ALA A 77 -15.25 -5.54 -12.85
CA ALA A 77 -13.91 -5.07 -12.55
C ALA A 77 -13.94 -3.62 -12.08
N CYS A 78 -13.17 -3.32 -11.05
CA CYS A 78 -13.02 -1.98 -10.48
C CYS A 78 -11.57 -1.50 -10.61
N HIS A 79 -11.40 -0.21 -10.87
CA HIS A 79 -10.13 0.48 -10.88
C HIS A 79 -10.18 1.66 -9.94
N LEU A 80 -9.19 1.79 -9.11
CA LEU A 80 -9.05 2.86 -8.11
C LEU A 80 -7.79 3.64 -8.42
N SER A 81 -7.92 4.93 -8.72
CA SER A 81 -6.77 5.81 -8.90
C SER A 81 -6.57 6.69 -7.67
N ARG A 82 -5.32 6.89 -7.29
CA ARG A 82 -4.92 7.71 -6.15
C ARG A 82 -3.54 8.33 -6.35
N ALA A 83 -3.32 9.48 -5.76
CA ALA A 83 -2.00 10.07 -5.66
C ALA A 83 -1.15 9.34 -4.62
N GLN A 84 0.11 9.14 -4.92
CA GLN A 84 1.12 8.62 -4.00
C GLN A 84 2.29 9.59 -3.92
N THR A 85 2.53 10.13 -2.74
CA THR A 85 3.64 11.04 -2.48
C THR A 85 4.96 10.26 -2.44
N GLY A 86 5.93 10.73 -3.18
CA GLY A 86 7.29 10.19 -3.20
C GLY A 86 8.18 10.77 -2.09
N GLY A 87 9.50 10.63 -2.28
CA GLY A 87 10.51 11.06 -1.33
C GLY A 87 10.60 10.19 -0.08
N VAL A 88 11.41 10.61 0.87
CA VAL A 88 11.63 9.87 2.13
C VAL A 88 10.36 9.80 2.98
N LYS A 89 9.57 10.88 3.01
CA LYS A 89 8.31 10.95 3.76
C LYS A 89 7.25 10.02 3.18
N GLY A 90 7.16 9.92 1.85
CA GLY A 90 6.26 8.99 1.15
C GLY A 90 6.65 7.54 1.37
N ALA A 91 7.96 7.22 1.35
CA ALA A 91 8.47 5.89 1.63
C ALA A 91 8.14 5.40 3.07
N MET A 92 8.03 6.33 4.02
CA MET A 92 7.61 6.03 5.40
C MET A 92 6.09 6.06 5.60
N GLY A 93 5.28 6.31 4.55
CA GLY A 93 3.82 6.37 4.64
C GLY A 93 3.25 7.54 5.47
N VAL A 94 4.07 8.56 5.75
CA VAL A 94 3.69 9.69 6.62
C VAL A 94 3.06 10.86 5.85
N ALA A 95 3.29 10.92 4.52
CA ALA A 95 2.93 12.07 3.68
C ALA A 95 1.78 11.80 2.71
N GLU A 96 1.22 10.59 2.70
CA GLU A 96 0.18 10.23 1.74
C GLU A 96 -1.19 10.75 2.18
N ASP A 97 -1.78 11.63 1.38
CA ASP A 97 -3.18 11.99 1.52
C ASP A 97 -4.02 11.06 0.63
N THR A 98 -4.48 9.95 1.22
CA THR A 98 -5.32 8.95 0.54
C THR A 98 -6.76 9.42 0.33
N SER A 99 -7.09 10.65 0.73
CA SER A 99 -8.44 11.19 0.63
C SER A 99 -8.88 11.42 -0.82
N ASP A 100 -7.94 11.69 -1.74
CA ASP A 100 -8.21 11.96 -3.15
C ASP A 100 -8.12 10.70 -4.00
N ALA A 101 -9.02 9.75 -3.76
CA ALA A 101 -9.13 8.55 -4.59
C ALA A 101 -10.37 8.63 -5.49
N SER A 102 -10.22 8.19 -6.73
CA SER A 102 -11.32 8.07 -7.69
C SER A 102 -11.53 6.62 -8.07
N ILE A 103 -12.80 6.18 -8.11
CA ILE A 103 -13.17 4.80 -8.44
C ILE A 103 -13.96 4.73 -9.75
N ALA A 104 -13.66 3.71 -10.56
CA ALA A 104 -14.42 3.35 -11.74
C ALA A 104 -14.64 1.83 -11.79
N CYS A 105 -15.89 1.40 -11.75
CA CYS A 105 -16.27 -0.01 -11.88
C CYS A 105 -17.06 -0.22 -13.16
N ARG A 106 -16.89 -1.37 -13.81
CA ARG A 106 -17.61 -1.74 -15.04
C ARG A 106 -17.99 -3.21 -15.03
N GLN A 107 -19.14 -3.50 -15.63
CA GLN A 107 -19.48 -4.87 -15.99
C GLN A 107 -18.55 -5.30 -17.15
N ILE A 108 -17.86 -6.42 -16.97
CA ILE A 108 -16.91 -7.00 -17.95
C ILE A 108 -17.30 -8.41 -18.39
N GLY A 109 -18.41 -8.92 -17.88
CA GLY A 109 -18.91 -10.24 -18.17
C GLY A 109 -20.32 -10.44 -17.60
N PRO A 110 -20.89 -11.64 -17.73
CA PRO A 110 -22.16 -11.96 -17.07
C PRO A 110 -21.99 -11.82 -15.56
N ILE A 111 -22.90 -11.06 -14.93
CA ILE A 111 -22.87 -10.89 -13.47
C ILE A 111 -23.40 -12.13 -12.79
N LYS A 112 -22.58 -12.67 -11.87
CA LYS A 112 -22.96 -13.78 -11.01
C LYS A 112 -22.70 -13.38 -9.55
N ILE A 113 -23.78 -13.33 -8.77
CA ILE A 113 -23.70 -13.03 -7.33
C ILE A 113 -23.45 -14.32 -6.57
N VAL A 114 -22.43 -14.33 -5.72
CA VAL A 114 -22.04 -15.47 -4.89
C VAL A 114 -22.39 -15.18 -3.45
N GLY A 115 -23.43 -15.87 -2.95
CA GLY A 115 -23.91 -15.68 -1.59
C GLY A 115 -24.79 -14.45 -1.40
N GLU A 116 -24.95 -14.03 -0.16
CA GLU A 116 -25.76 -12.87 0.22
C GLU A 116 -24.96 -11.58 0.11
N LEU A 117 -25.50 -10.56 -0.56
CA LEU A 117 -24.94 -9.22 -0.60
C LEU A 117 -25.44 -8.42 0.60
N LYS A 118 -24.50 -7.97 1.43
CA LYS A 118 -24.78 -7.06 2.53
C LYS A 118 -24.44 -5.63 2.09
N ASP A 119 -25.34 -4.69 2.38
CA ASP A 119 -25.11 -3.28 2.10
C ASP A 119 -24.01 -2.73 3.01
N GLY A 120 -23.09 -1.94 2.42
CA GLY A 120 -21.91 -1.43 3.11
C GLY A 120 -20.80 -2.47 3.34
N GLU A 121 -20.90 -3.65 2.70
CA GLU A 121 -19.85 -4.67 2.79
C GLU A 121 -18.59 -4.18 2.11
N ARG A 122 -17.46 -4.31 2.83
CA ARG A 122 -16.14 -3.93 2.32
C ARG A 122 -15.68 -4.94 1.26
N VAL A 123 -15.36 -4.44 0.06
CA VAL A 123 -14.90 -5.26 -1.07
C VAL A 123 -13.41 -5.05 -1.37
N PHE A 124 -12.86 -3.93 -0.89
CA PHE A 124 -11.43 -3.62 -1.02
C PHE A 124 -10.98 -2.78 0.18
N ASP A 125 -9.78 -3.06 0.67
CA ASP A 125 -9.10 -2.25 1.68
C ASP A 125 -7.60 -2.21 1.43
N GLU A 126 -7.01 -1.06 1.68
CA GLU A 126 -5.58 -0.86 1.58
C GLU A 126 -5.04 -0.15 2.82
N HIS A 127 -4.21 -0.87 3.58
CA HIS A 127 -3.50 -0.35 4.73
C HIS A 127 -2.10 0.11 4.28
N ARG A 128 -1.91 1.41 4.07
CA ARG A 128 -0.63 1.96 3.58
C ARG A 128 0.08 2.89 4.53
N SER A 129 -0.48 3.18 5.67
CA SER A 129 0.13 4.12 6.61
C SER A 129 0.38 3.47 7.95
N LEU A 130 1.58 3.73 8.51
CA LEU A 130 1.87 3.47 9.91
C LEU A 130 1.03 4.38 10.85
N VAL A 131 0.32 5.37 10.29
CA VAL A 131 -0.46 6.37 11.02
C VAL A 131 -1.90 6.42 10.48
N PHE A 132 -2.69 5.37 10.72
CA PHE A 132 -4.16 5.36 10.74
C PHE A 132 -4.93 5.88 9.50
N LYS A 133 -4.43 5.70 8.28
CA LYS A 133 -5.17 6.01 7.06
C LYS A 133 -5.45 4.74 6.27
N THR A 134 -6.72 4.35 6.20
CA THR A 134 -7.16 3.20 5.39
C THR A 134 -8.08 3.71 4.29
N LEU A 135 -7.71 3.44 3.03
CA LEU A 135 -8.59 3.62 1.90
C LEU A 135 -9.44 2.36 1.76
N GLN A 136 -10.76 2.52 1.74
CA GLN A 136 -11.71 1.41 1.68
C GLN A 136 -12.67 1.61 0.52
N VAL A 137 -13.15 0.49 -0.03
CA VAL A 137 -14.29 0.49 -0.95
C VAL A 137 -15.36 -0.41 -0.36
N VAL A 138 -16.57 0.12 -0.27
CA VAL A 138 -17.77 -0.61 0.16
C VAL A 138 -18.74 -0.72 -1.00
N ARG A 139 -19.55 -1.78 -0.97
CA ARG A 139 -20.59 -2.03 -1.95
C ARG A 139 -21.97 -1.92 -1.31
N PHE A 140 -22.91 -1.34 -2.08
CA PHE A 140 -24.35 -1.39 -1.83
C PHE A 140 -25.05 -2.00 -3.05
N PHE A 141 -26.22 -2.57 -2.85
CA PHE A 141 -27.05 -3.06 -3.94
C PHE A 141 -28.40 -2.33 -3.97
N ASP A 142 -28.53 -1.37 -4.90
CA ASP A 142 -29.80 -0.73 -5.19
C ASP A 142 -30.69 -1.70 -5.95
N ARG A 143 -31.57 -2.39 -5.19
CA ARG A 143 -32.45 -3.43 -5.72
C ARG A 143 -33.55 -2.86 -6.62
N GLU A 144 -34.00 -1.63 -6.36
CA GLU A 144 -35.05 -0.98 -7.15
C GLU A 144 -34.57 -0.67 -8.57
N ARG A 145 -33.29 -0.26 -8.70
CA ARG A 145 -32.69 0.11 -9.99
C ARG A 145 -31.85 -1.01 -10.59
N ASN A 146 -31.70 -2.12 -9.88
CA ASN A 146 -30.84 -3.25 -10.26
C ASN A 146 -29.39 -2.79 -10.54
N VAL A 147 -28.83 -2.01 -9.62
CA VAL A 147 -27.50 -1.37 -9.76
C VAL A 147 -26.63 -1.69 -8.56
N LEU A 148 -25.41 -2.12 -8.81
CA LEU A 148 -24.35 -2.20 -7.79
C LEU A 148 -23.72 -0.82 -7.64
N VAL A 149 -23.55 -0.35 -6.42
CA VAL A 149 -22.97 0.95 -6.06
C VAL A 149 -21.72 0.73 -5.25
N TYR A 150 -20.58 1.22 -5.74
CA TYR A 150 -19.28 1.15 -5.09
C TYR A 150 -18.89 2.54 -4.61
N VAL A 151 -18.55 2.67 -3.33
CA VAL A 151 -18.12 3.93 -2.72
C VAL A 151 -16.74 3.75 -2.14
N SER A 152 -15.77 4.55 -2.64
CA SER A 152 -14.46 4.66 -2.04
C SER A 152 -14.44 5.82 -1.04
N TYR A 153 -13.83 5.61 0.12
CA TYR A 153 -13.61 6.63 1.13
C TYR A 153 -12.40 6.29 2.00
N SER A 154 -11.86 7.28 2.68
CA SER A 154 -10.77 7.06 3.62
C SER A 154 -11.22 7.38 5.06
N ASP A 155 -10.77 6.55 6.00
CA ASP A 155 -10.94 6.82 7.43
C ASP A 155 -10.00 7.97 7.81
N ARG A 156 -10.56 9.14 8.06
CA ARG A 156 -9.81 10.31 8.49
C ARG A 156 -10.01 10.53 9.98
N VAL A 157 -8.91 10.53 10.71
CA VAL A 157 -8.92 10.85 12.16
C VAL A 157 -9.03 12.35 12.42
N ILE A 158 -8.93 13.21 11.38
CA ILE A 158 -8.97 14.67 11.51
C ILE A 158 -10.38 15.18 11.21
N ALA A 159 -10.85 16.16 11.98
CA ALA A 159 -12.16 16.80 11.80
C ALA A 159 -12.35 17.34 10.38
N GLY A 160 -13.46 16.97 9.75
CA GLY A 160 -13.85 17.38 8.39
C GLY A 160 -14.70 16.33 7.71
N SER A 161 -15.31 16.69 6.58
CA SER A 161 -16.09 15.75 5.77
C SER A 161 -15.14 14.76 5.08
N PRO A 162 -15.39 13.43 5.16
CA PRO A 162 -14.58 12.44 4.46
C PRO A 162 -14.74 12.63 2.94
N GLN A 163 -13.63 12.68 2.24
CA GLN A 163 -13.66 12.65 0.79
C GLN A 163 -14.08 11.28 0.31
N ASN A 164 -14.91 11.23 -0.72
CA ASN A 164 -15.42 10.00 -1.28
C ASN A 164 -15.57 10.09 -2.79
N SER A 165 -15.63 8.93 -3.43
CA SER A 165 -15.93 8.79 -4.85
C SER A 165 -16.88 7.61 -5.04
N ILE A 166 -17.74 7.70 -6.04
CA ILE A 166 -18.78 6.71 -6.30
C ILE A 166 -18.69 6.18 -7.72
N SER A 167 -18.94 4.89 -7.89
CA SER A 167 -19.12 4.24 -9.19
C SER A 167 -20.34 3.33 -9.15
N THR A 168 -21.14 3.34 -10.22
CA THR A 168 -22.32 2.50 -10.34
C THR A 168 -22.20 1.54 -11.49
N VAL A 169 -22.65 0.30 -11.29
CA VAL A 169 -22.63 -0.77 -12.30
C VAL A 169 -24.04 -1.33 -12.44
N PRO A 170 -24.80 -0.96 -13.50
CA PRO A 170 -26.08 -1.59 -13.79
C PRO A 170 -25.85 -3.10 -14.08
N ILE A 171 -26.72 -3.93 -13.52
CA ILE A 171 -26.72 -5.37 -13.83
C ILE A 171 -27.48 -5.56 -15.14
N MET A 172 -26.74 -5.72 -16.23
CA MET A 172 -27.28 -5.87 -17.56
C MET A 172 -27.10 -7.28 -18.08
N GLY A 173 -27.98 -7.70 -19.00
CA GLY A 173 -27.78 -8.93 -19.78
C GLY A 173 -26.45 -8.83 -20.52
N TRP A 174 -25.64 -9.91 -20.48
CA TRP A 174 -24.39 -10.00 -21.20
C TRP A 174 -24.60 -10.84 -22.46
N PRO A 175 -24.15 -10.37 -23.65
CA PRO A 175 -24.29 -11.18 -24.87
C PRO A 175 -23.51 -12.49 -24.69
N ALA A 176 -24.09 -13.58 -25.15
CA ALA A 176 -23.38 -14.84 -25.23
C ALA A 176 -22.21 -14.69 -26.23
N PRO A 177 -21.05 -15.33 -25.99
CA PRO A 177 -19.93 -15.33 -26.90
C PRO A 177 -20.29 -15.99 -28.23
#